data_889453038752d1aacbf64b87826bdc8c
#
_entry.id   889453038752d1aacbf64b87826bdc8c
#
_cell.length_a   1.000
_cell.length_b   1.000
_cell.length_c   1.000
_cell.angle_alpha   90.00
_cell.angle_beta   90.00
_cell.angle_gamma   90.00
#
_symmetry.space_group_name_H-M   'P 1'
#
loop_
_entity.id
_entity.type
_entity.pdbx_description
1 polymer ?
#
loop_
_entity_poly.entity_id
_entity_poly.type
_entity_poly.pdbx_seq_one_letter_code
_entity_poly.pdbx_strand_id
1 'polypeptide(L)'
;MEGDSSQHAAPLRIVVDPLTGPEIAALLQEHLDEMYRLSPPESVHALDLDRLRAPDITFWSAWDGDVLLGCAALRELDPAHGEVKSMRTVARARRRGVAAALLSRVVEEARRRGYRRLSLETGSXXAYVPARALYARAGFRPCAPFADYVEDPCSTFMTLALQGPSEETR
;
A
#
# COMPACT_ATOMS: atom_id res chain seq x y z
N MET A 1 42.30 4.87 -16.83
CA MET A 1 41.88 3.89 -15.82
C MET A 1 40.56 4.26 -15.30
N GLU A 2 39.54 3.72 -15.90
CA GLU A 2 38.18 4.03 -15.57
C GLU A 2 37.70 3.03 -14.53
N GLY A 3 37.57 3.51 -13.34
CA GLY A 3 36.97 2.69 -12.32
C GLY A 3 35.49 2.50 -12.63
N ASP A 4 35.13 1.31 -13.00
CA ASP A 4 33.73 1.00 -13.16
C ASP A 4 33.13 0.94 -11.79
N SER A 5 32.58 2.06 -11.36
CA SER A 5 31.79 2.06 -10.14
C SER A 5 30.36 1.74 -10.52
N SER A 6 30.17 0.56 -11.03
CA SER A 6 28.81 0.07 -11.10
C SER A 6 28.42 -0.24 -9.67
N GLN A 7 27.89 0.78 -9.02
CA GLN A 7 27.30 0.58 -7.74
C GLN A 7 26.06 -0.26 -7.95
N HIS A 8 26.20 -1.53 -7.77
CA HIS A 8 25.05 -2.41 -7.75
C HIS A 8 24.25 -2.04 -6.52
N ALA A 9 23.20 -1.26 -6.74
CA ALA A 9 22.24 -1.02 -5.67
C ALA A 9 21.79 -2.38 -5.15
N ALA A 10 21.81 -2.56 -3.86
CA ALA A 10 21.32 -3.81 -3.28
C ALA A 10 19.89 -4.04 -3.76
N PRO A 11 19.52 -5.27 -4.07
CA PRO A 11 18.16 -5.52 -4.52
C PRO A 11 17.15 -5.17 -3.44
N LEU A 12 16.02 -4.64 -3.88
CA LEU A 12 14.91 -4.32 -2.98
C LEU A 12 14.42 -5.61 -2.34
N ARG A 13 14.33 -5.60 -1.02
CA ARG A 13 13.87 -6.76 -0.27
C ARG A 13 12.52 -6.44 0.35
N ILE A 14 11.49 -7.18 -0.02
CA ILE A 14 10.15 -7.01 0.52
C ILE A 14 9.83 -8.23 1.35
N VAL A 15 9.46 -8.02 2.61
CA VAL A 15 9.21 -9.12 3.54
C VAL A 15 7.90 -8.89 4.27
N VAL A 16 7.26 -9.97 4.68
CA VAL A 16 6.17 -9.89 5.63
C VAL A 16 6.77 -9.47 6.97
N ASP A 17 6.18 -8.46 7.58
CA ASP A 17 6.80 -7.76 8.70
C ASP A 17 5.93 -7.93 9.95
N PRO A 18 6.51 -8.37 11.07
CA PRO A 18 5.72 -8.57 12.31
C PRO A 18 5.44 -7.27 13.05
N LEU A 19 5.89 -6.12 12.55
CA LEU A 19 5.62 -4.82 13.16
C LEU A 19 6.27 -4.67 14.53
N THR A 20 7.47 -5.23 14.69
CA THR A 20 8.18 -5.16 15.96
C THR A 20 9.40 -4.25 15.94
N GLY A 21 9.81 -3.77 14.76
CA GLY A 21 11.02 -2.95 14.67
C GLY A 21 10.74 -1.48 14.89
N PRO A 22 11.74 -0.74 15.37
CA PRO A 22 11.55 0.68 15.62
C PRO A 22 11.41 1.51 14.34
N GLU A 23 12.04 1.08 13.25
CA GLU A 23 11.97 1.83 12.00
C GLU A 23 10.55 1.82 11.45
N ILE A 24 9.88 0.68 11.51
CA ILE A 24 8.52 0.60 10.99
C ILE A 24 7.56 1.39 11.88
N ALA A 25 7.77 1.36 13.19
CA ALA A 25 6.95 2.13 14.10
C ALA A 25 7.08 3.63 13.82
N ALA A 26 8.31 4.09 13.55
CA ALA A 26 8.54 5.50 13.25
C ALA A 26 7.89 5.90 11.93
N LEU A 27 8.00 5.06 10.91
CA LEU A 27 7.40 5.34 9.61
C LEU A 27 5.88 5.43 9.70
N LEU A 28 5.27 4.52 10.44
CA LEU A 28 3.82 4.51 10.58
C LEU A 28 3.33 5.72 11.39
N GLN A 29 4.08 6.14 12.40
CA GLN A 29 3.71 7.33 13.15
C GLN A 29 3.81 8.57 12.26
N GLU A 30 4.86 8.66 11.45
CA GLU A 30 5.01 9.75 10.50
C GLU A 30 3.84 9.79 9.53
N HIS A 31 3.40 8.62 9.08
CA HIS A 31 2.28 8.49 8.17
C HIS A 31 1.00 9.03 8.80
N LEU A 32 0.71 8.62 10.04
CA LEU A 32 -0.46 9.11 10.75
C LEU A 32 -0.40 10.62 10.97
N ASP A 33 0.75 11.11 11.38
CA ASP A 33 0.91 12.55 11.60
C ASP A 33 0.62 13.33 10.34
N GLU A 34 1.09 12.85 9.21
CA GLU A 34 0.84 13.52 7.93
C GLU A 34 -0.63 13.48 7.56
N MET A 35 -1.29 12.33 7.79
CA MET A 35 -2.71 12.22 7.51
C MET A 35 -3.51 13.23 8.32
N TYR A 36 -3.21 13.36 9.60
CA TYR A 36 -3.92 14.32 10.45
C TYR A 36 -3.60 15.77 10.07
N ARG A 37 -2.42 16.02 9.51
CA ARG A 37 -2.08 17.35 9.05
C ARG A 37 -2.82 17.73 7.78
N LEU A 38 -3.08 16.75 6.92
CA LEU A 38 -3.66 16.99 5.59
C LEU A 38 -5.18 16.90 5.57
N SER A 39 -5.79 16.22 6.53
CA SER A 39 -7.23 15.92 6.49
C SER A 39 -7.85 16.08 7.87
N PRO A 40 -9.15 16.44 7.93
CA PRO A 40 -9.82 16.47 9.24
C PRO A 40 -9.84 15.07 9.86
N PRO A 41 -9.88 15.00 11.20
CA PRO A 41 -9.79 13.69 11.85
C PRO A 41 -10.83 12.68 11.39
N GLU A 42 -12.04 13.13 11.08
CA GLU A 42 -13.09 12.20 10.65
C GLU A 42 -12.83 11.62 9.28
N SER A 43 -11.90 12.20 8.52
CA SER A 43 -11.53 11.69 7.18
C SER A 43 -10.25 10.87 7.20
N VAL A 44 -9.63 10.67 8.36
CA VAL A 44 -8.40 9.89 8.46
C VAL A 44 -8.76 8.44 8.76
N HIS A 45 -8.37 7.56 7.85
CA HIS A 45 -8.72 6.14 7.94
C HIS A 45 -7.49 5.24 8.08
N ALA A 46 -6.32 5.83 8.30
CA ALA A 46 -5.11 5.04 8.50
C ALA A 46 -5.16 4.30 9.84
N LEU A 47 -4.64 3.09 9.85
CA LEU A 47 -4.64 2.26 11.05
C LEU A 47 -3.38 2.50 11.86
N ASP A 48 -3.52 2.44 13.17
CA ASP A 48 -2.36 2.51 14.05
C ASP A 48 -1.66 1.15 14.13
N LEU A 49 -0.54 1.12 14.85
CA LEU A 49 0.30 -0.06 14.91
C LEU A 49 -0.45 -1.27 15.47
N ASP A 50 -1.23 -1.06 16.54
CA ASP A 50 -1.96 -2.17 17.15
C ASP A 50 -2.99 -2.76 16.20
N ARG A 51 -3.69 -1.91 15.47
CA ARG A 51 -4.70 -2.39 14.54
C ARG A 51 -4.07 -3.09 13.35
N LEU A 52 -2.87 -2.68 12.96
CA LEU A 52 -2.17 -3.35 11.85
C LEU A 52 -1.70 -4.75 12.24
N ARG A 53 -1.68 -5.07 13.52
CA ARG A 53 -1.34 -6.43 13.96
C ARG A 53 -2.53 -7.37 14.01
N ALA A 54 -3.72 -6.90 13.66
CA ALA A 54 -4.91 -7.74 13.69
C ALA A 54 -4.77 -8.92 12.72
N PRO A 55 -5.44 -10.04 13.00
CA PRO A 55 -5.25 -11.23 12.15
C PRO A 55 -5.76 -11.07 10.73
N ASP A 56 -6.65 -10.11 10.45
CA ASP A 56 -7.11 -9.88 9.09
C ASP A 56 -6.15 -9.00 8.28
N ILE A 57 -5.01 -8.60 8.86
CA ILE A 57 -4.05 -7.73 8.21
C ILE A 57 -2.77 -8.52 7.92
N THR A 58 -2.27 -8.40 6.69
CA THR A 58 -0.91 -8.81 6.35
C THR A 58 -0.12 -7.55 6.03
N PHE A 59 1.07 -7.44 6.58
CA PHE A 59 1.86 -6.22 6.48
C PHE A 59 3.24 -6.54 5.89
N TRP A 60 3.66 -5.71 4.94
CA TRP A 60 4.97 -5.85 4.30
C TRP A 60 5.82 -4.62 4.52
N SER A 61 7.12 -4.83 4.63
CA SER A 61 8.08 -3.73 4.61
C SER A 61 9.10 -3.98 3.51
N ALA A 62 9.63 -2.89 2.97
CA ALA A 62 10.58 -2.92 1.86
C ALA A 62 11.89 -2.30 2.32
N TRP A 63 13.00 -2.96 2.01
CA TRP A 63 14.32 -2.62 2.54
C TRP A 63 15.38 -2.59 1.46
N ASP A 64 16.34 -1.68 1.63
CA ASP A 64 17.61 -1.70 0.93
C ASP A 64 18.66 -1.99 2.01
N GLY A 65 19.12 -3.25 2.08
CA GLY A 65 19.98 -3.65 3.19
C GLY A 65 19.24 -3.45 4.52
N ASP A 66 19.79 -2.63 5.38
CA ASP A 66 19.21 -2.34 6.68
C ASP A 66 18.35 -1.07 6.69
N VAL A 67 18.14 -0.46 5.54
CA VAL A 67 17.43 0.81 5.46
C VAL A 67 16.00 0.56 5.02
N LEU A 68 15.05 0.96 5.85
CA LEU A 68 13.62 0.84 5.54
C LEU A 68 13.24 1.86 4.48
N LEU A 69 12.58 1.41 3.42
CA LEU A 69 12.18 2.27 2.30
C LEU A 69 10.68 2.49 2.23
N GLY A 70 9.89 1.56 2.72
CA GLY A 70 8.44 1.72 2.63
C GLY A 70 7.69 0.55 3.21
N CYS A 71 6.37 0.64 3.16
CA CYS A 71 5.50 -0.40 3.69
C CYS A 71 4.15 -0.40 2.97
N ALA A 72 3.42 -1.49 3.15
CA ALA A 72 2.06 -1.64 2.65
C ALA A 72 1.36 -2.73 3.43
N ALA A 73 0.04 -2.66 3.50
CA ALA A 73 -0.75 -3.66 4.19
C ALA A 73 -1.91 -4.12 3.32
N LEU A 74 -2.35 -5.33 3.56
CA LEU A 74 -3.52 -5.92 2.93
C LEU A 74 -4.48 -6.37 4.03
N ARG A 75 -5.68 -5.85 4.01
CA ARG A 75 -6.71 -6.24 4.95
C ARG A 75 -7.75 -7.09 4.24
N GLU A 76 -8.08 -8.23 4.81
CA GLU A 76 -9.14 -9.06 4.25
C GLU A 76 -10.49 -8.52 4.71
N LEU A 77 -11.29 -8.03 3.77
CA LEU A 77 -12.63 -7.56 4.07
C LEU A 77 -13.62 -8.72 4.11
N ASP A 78 -13.48 -9.63 3.17
CA ASP A 78 -14.23 -10.89 3.13
C ASP A 78 -13.41 -11.84 2.23
N PRO A 79 -13.82 -13.09 2.10
CA PRO A 79 -12.99 -14.03 1.32
C PRO A 79 -12.76 -13.67 -0.14
N ALA A 80 -13.53 -12.73 -0.69
CA ALA A 80 -13.40 -12.34 -2.09
C ALA A 80 -12.91 -10.90 -2.26
N HIS A 81 -12.66 -10.14 -1.18
CA HIS A 81 -12.39 -8.72 -1.29
C HIS A 81 -11.33 -8.28 -0.28
N GLY A 82 -10.25 -7.70 -0.77
CA GLY A 82 -9.20 -7.17 0.08
C GLY A 82 -9.06 -5.67 -0.06
N GLU A 83 -8.41 -5.06 0.91
CA GLU A 83 -8.17 -3.61 0.92
C GLU A 83 -6.69 -3.33 1.10
N VAL A 84 -6.14 -2.46 0.23
CA VAL A 84 -4.78 -1.95 0.39
C VAL A 84 -4.81 -0.86 1.44
N LYS A 85 -3.93 -0.96 2.45
CA LYS A 85 -3.85 0.04 3.51
C LYS A 85 -2.41 0.40 3.78
N SER A 86 -2.19 1.56 4.38
CA SER A 86 -0.91 1.96 4.94
C SER A 86 0.23 1.93 3.94
N MET A 87 -0.06 2.30 2.70
CA MET A 87 0.97 2.38 1.66
C MET A 87 1.79 3.64 1.89
N ARG A 88 3.07 3.47 2.15
CA ARG A 88 3.93 4.59 2.50
C ARG A 88 5.36 4.34 2.06
N THR A 89 6.00 5.34 1.49
CA THR A 89 7.40 5.30 1.10
C THR A 89 8.14 6.42 1.83
N VAL A 90 9.32 6.13 2.34
CA VAL A 90 10.13 7.19 2.96
C VAL A 90 10.49 8.24 1.89
N ALA A 91 10.68 9.49 2.33
CA ALA A 91 10.84 10.60 1.39
C ALA A 91 12.02 10.38 0.44
N ARG A 92 13.16 9.91 0.96
CA ARG A 92 14.36 9.74 0.13
C ARG A 92 14.23 8.59 -0.86
N ALA A 93 13.24 7.73 -0.69
CA ALA A 93 13.05 6.58 -1.59
C ALA A 93 11.94 6.82 -2.61
N ARG A 94 11.34 8.00 -2.60
CA ARG A 94 10.28 8.30 -3.56
C ARG A 94 10.87 8.33 -4.97
N ARG A 95 10.07 7.93 -5.95
CA ARG A 95 10.45 7.86 -7.36
C ARG A 95 11.51 6.80 -7.65
N ARG A 96 11.72 5.87 -6.73
CA ARG A 96 12.65 4.76 -6.96
C ARG A 96 11.90 3.44 -7.22
N GLY A 97 10.60 3.51 -7.40
CA GLY A 97 9.82 2.32 -7.71
C GLY A 97 9.44 1.48 -6.51
N VAL A 98 9.69 1.96 -5.29
CA VAL A 98 9.41 1.18 -4.09
C VAL A 98 7.89 0.98 -3.92
N ALA A 99 7.12 2.05 -4.09
CA ALA A 99 5.67 1.95 -3.94
C ALA A 99 5.08 1.01 -4.98
N ALA A 100 5.55 1.09 -6.22
CA ALA A 100 5.06 0.20 -7.28
C ALA A 100 5.39 -1.26 -6.96
N ALA A 101 6.58 -1.52 -6.43
CA ALA A 101 6.97 -2.89 -6.07
C ALA A 101 6.12 -3.42 -4.91
N LEU A 102 5.87 -2.57 -3.91
CA LEU A 102 5.01 -2.97 -2.80
C LEU A 102 3.59 -3.25 -3.27
N LEU A 103 3.05 -2.37 -4.11
CA LEU A 103 1.70 -2.56 -4.62
C LEU A 103 1.61 -3.84 -5.43
N SER A 104 2.62 -4.11 -6.26
CA SER A 104 2.66 -5.34 -7.04
C SER A 104 2.64 -6.56 -6.13
N ARG A 105 3.36 -6.51 -5.02
CA ARG A 105 3.38 -7.62 -4.08
C ARG A 105 2.02 -7.83 -3.44
N VAL A 106 1.34 -6.74 -3.07
CA VAL A 106 0.01 -6.82 -2.48
C VAL A 106 -0.98 -7.42 -3.48
N VAL A 107 -0.93 -6.94 -4.73
CA VAL A 107 -1.82 -7.46 -5.77
C VAL A 107 -1.58 -8.94 -6.01
N GLU A 108 -0.31 -9.34 -6.05
CA GLU A 108 0.06 -10.74 -6.23
C GLU A 108 -0.52 -11.62 -5.12
N GLU A 109 -0.40 -11.14 -3.88
CA GLU A 109 -0.93 -11.89 -2.74
C GLU A 109 -2.45 -11.98 -2.79
N ALA A 110 -3.11 -10.89 -3.19
CA ALA A 110 -4.57 -10.90 -3.32
C ALA A 110 -5.02 -11.93 -4.35
N ARG A 111 -4.28 -12.00 -5.47
CA ARG A 111 -4.59 -13.01 -6.49
C ARG A 111 -4.37 -14.42 -5.97
N ARG A 112 -3.28 -14.63 -5.25
CA ARG A 112 -2.96 -15.95 -4.70
C ARG A 112 -4.06 -16.41 -3.75
N ARG A 113 -4.66 -15.48 -2.99
CA ARG A 113 -5.74 -15.82 -2.05
C ARG A 113 -7.09 -16.03 -2.73
N GLY A 114 -7.18 -15.71 -4.00
CA GLY A 114 -8.45 -15.87 -4.73
C GLY A 114 -9.41 -14.73 -4.58
N TYR A 115 -8.95 -13.57 -4.11
CA TYR A 115 -9.82 -12.40 -4.04
C TYR A 115 -10.26 -12.01 -5.45
N ARG A 116 -11.50 -11.57 -5.55
CA ARG A 116 -12.01 -11.08 -6.84
C ARG A 116 -11.79 -9.59 -7.02
N ARG A 117 -11.62 -8.86 -5.93
CA ARG A 117 -11.42 -7.42 -5.97
C ARG A 117 -10.44 -6.99 -4.91
N LEU A 118 -9.71 -5.94 -5.23
CA LEU A 118 -8.83 -5.25 -4.30
C LEU A 118 -9.20 -3.78 -4.34
N SER A 119 -9.46 -3.17 -3.22
CA SER A 119 -9.94 -1.79 -3.17
C SER A 119 -9.07 -0.97 -2.24
N LEU A 120 -9.21 0.35 -2.31
CA LEU A 120 -8.47 1.23 -1.43
C LEU A 120 -9.19 2.56 -1.28
N GLU A 121 -8.84 3.26 -0.22
CA GLU A 121 -9.25 4.64 -0.01
C GLU A 121 -7.98 5.48 0.08
N THR A 122 -7.96 6.60 -0.63
CA THR A 122 -6.84 7.54 -0.57
C THR A 122 -7.40 8.95 -0.55
N GLY A 123 -6.53 9.96 -0.33
CA GLY A 123 -6.99 11.33 -0.28
C GLY A 123 -7.37 11.88 -1.63
N SER A 124 -8.25 12.89 -1.60
CA SER A 124 -8.67 13.59 -2.82
C SER A 124 -7.87 14.85 -3.11
N UNK A 125 -7.23 15.29 -2.16
CA UNK A 125 -6.43 16.47 -2.24
C UNK A 125 -5.33 16.35 -3.25
N UNK A 126 -4.71 17.49 -3.53
CA UNK A 126 -3.59 17.59 -4.31
C UNK A 126 -2.40 16.84 -3.87
N ALA A 127 -2.16 16.80 -2.61
CA ALA A 127 -1.04 16.05 -2.05
C ALA A 127 -1.08 14.58 -2.42
N TYR A 128 -2.23 14.06 -2.75
CA TYR A 128 -2.39 12.63 -3.04
C TYR A 128 -2.38 12.31 -4.53
N VAL A 129 -2.12 13.28 -5.38
CA VAL A 129 -2.06 13.03 -6.82
C VAL A 129 -1.05 11.93 -7.19
N PRO A 130 0.16 11.93 -6.61
CA PRO A 130 1.08 10.84 -6.97
C PRO A 130 0.58 9.46 -6.57
N ALA A 131 -0.10 9.36 -5.43
CA ALA A 131 -0.66 8.07 -5.01
C ALA A 131 -1.76 7.62 -5.96
N ARG A 132 -2.68 8.53 -6.30
CA ARG A 132 -3.75 8.17 -7.23
C ARG A 132 -3.20 7.76 -8.59
N ALA A 133 -2.15 8.44 -9.06
CA ALA A 133 -1.52 8.06 -10.33
C ALA A 133 -0.88 6.68 -10.26
N LEU A 134 -0.25 6.36 -9.15
CA LEU A 134 0.31 5.03 -8.95
C LEU A 134 -0.76 3.95 -9.05
N TYR A 135 -1.87 4.16 -8.36
CA TYR A 135 -2.95 3.19 -8.37
C TYR A 135 -3.58 3.07 -9.75
N ALA A 136 -3.79 4.20 -10.42
CA ALA A 136 -4.36 4.18 -11.77
C ALA A 136 -3.45 3.42 -12.75
N ARG A 137 -2.15 3.62 -12.64
CA ARG A 137 -1.21 2.89 -13.50
C ARG A 137 -1.26 1.39 -13.25
N ALA A 138 -1.58 0.98 -12.03
CA ALA A 138 -1.69 -0.45 -11.70
C ALA A 138 -3.04 -1.03 -12.13
N GLY A 139 -3.95 -0.21 -12.65
CA GLY A 139 -5.23 -0.68 -13.13
C GLY A 139 -6.42 -0.39 -12.24
N PHE A 140 -6.19 0.26 -11.11
CA PHE A 140 -7.31 0.64 -10.23
C PHE A 140 -8.15 1.72 -10.89
N ARG A 141 -9.44 1.67 -10.68
CA ARG A 141 -10.39 2.63 -11.23
C ARG A 141 -11.23 3.23 -10.11
N PRO A 142 -11.69 4.48 -10.27
CA PRO A 142 -12.57 5.05 -9.26
C PRO A 142 -13.81 4.20 -9.02
N CYS A 143 -14.26 4.17 -7.79
CA CYS A 143 -15.44 3.40 -7.42
C CYS A 143 -16.16 4.09 -6.27
N ALA A 144 -17.35 3.57 -5.95
CA ALA A 144 -18.11 4.04 -4.81
C ALA A 144 -17.45 3.56 -3.50
N PRO A 145 -17.78 4.17 -2.37
CA PRO A 145 -17.27 3.67 -1.09
C PRO A 145 -17.60 2.20 -0.90
N PHE A 146 -16.69 1.49 -0.26
CA PHE A 146 -16.82 0.05 -0.03
C PHE A 146 -16.71 -0.20 1.48
N ALA A 147 -17.07 -1.40 1.91
CA ALA A 147 -17.03 -1.80 3.31
C ALA A 147 -17.81 -0.79 4.16
N ASP A 148 -17.24 -0.27 5.21
CA ASP A 148 -17.91 0.66 6.10
C ASP A 148 -17.67 2.13 5.73
N TYR A 149 -16.97 2.39 4.63
CA TYR A 149 -16.70 3.76 4.21
C TYR A 149 -17.97 4.45 3.73
N VAL A 150 -18.02 5.76 3.93
CA VAL A 150 -19.09 6.59 3.39
C VAL A 150 -18.46 7.67 2.50
N GLU A 151 -19.28 8.29 1.66
CA GLU A 151 -18.83 9.39 0.82
C GLU A 151 -18.22 10.49 1.66
N ASP A 152 -17.09 11.01 1.21
CA ASP A 152 -16.34 12.02 1.94
C ASP A 152 -15.60 12.85 0.89
N PRO A 153 -15.74 14.18 0.91
CA PRO A 153 -15.01 14.99 -0.10
C PRO A 153 -13.50 14.87 0.00
N CYS A 154 -12.98 14.45 1.14
CA CYS A 154 -11.53 14.27 1.32
C CYS A 154 -11.05 12.89 0.90
N SER A 155 -11.94 12.01 0.45
CA SER A 155 -11.58 10.62 0.13
C SER A 155 -11.87 10.31 -1.32
N THR A 156 -11.01 9.50 -1.89
CA THR A 156 -11.18 8.89 -3.21
C THR A 156 -11.15 7.38 -3.01
N PHE A 157 -12.09 6.68 -3.62
CA PHE A 157 -12.16 5.22 -3.54
C PHE A 157 -11.82 4.64 -4.90
N MET A 158 -11.02 3.59 -4.89
CA MET A 158 -10.59 2.94 -6.13
C MET A 158 -10.62 1.43 -5.96
N THR A 159 -10.82 0.72 -7.05
CA THR A 159 -10.91 -0.72 -7.02
C THR A 159 -10.24 -1.33 -8.24
N LEU A 160 -9.71 -2.53 -8.05
CA LEU A 160 -9.08 -3.31 -9.11
C LEU A 160 -9.76 -4.67 -9.15
N ALA A 161 -10.32 -5.01 -10.32
CA ALA A 161 -10.89 -6.33 -10.53
C ALA A 161 -9.73 -7.31 -10.71
N LEU A 162 -9.74 -8.39 -9.93
CA LEU A 162 -8.72 -9.42 -10.01
C LEU A 162 -9.32 -10.59 -10.77
N GLN A 163 -8.70 -10.94 -11.88
CA GLN A 163 -9.15 -12.11 -12.59
C GLN A 163 -8.61 -13.34 -11.88
N GLY A 164 -9.48 -14.24 -11.57
CA GLY A 164 -9.07 -15.50 -11.02
C GLY A 164 -8.15 -16.22 -12.00
N PRO A 165 -7.55 -17.32 -11.59
CA PRO A 165 -6.73 -18.10 -12.53
C PRO A 165 -7.57 -18.35 -13.76
N SER A 166 -7.00 -18.03 -14.93
CA SER A 166 -7.74 -18.08 -16.16
C SER A 166 -8.36 -19.47 -16.29
N GLU A 167 -9.69 -19.47 -16.23
CA GLU A 167 -10.41 -20.66 -16.54
C GLU A 167 -10.27 -20.83 -18.03
N GLU A 168 -9.41 -21.74 -18.37
CA GLU A 168 -9.29 -22.16 -19.74
C GLU A 168 -10.61 -22.77 -20.11
N THR A 169 -11.43 -22.00 -20.72
CA THR A 169 -12.65 -22.54 -21.27
C THR A 169 -12.30 -23.47 -22.40
N ARG A 170 -12.81 -24.62 -22.35
CA ARG A 170 -12.68 -25.56 -23.41
C ARG A 170 -13.51 -25.23 -24.62
#